data_b4de320d92657a1c53a5b7ac8d25a16e
#
_entry.id   b4de320d92657a1c53a5b7ac8d25a16e
#
_cell.length_a   1.000
_cell.length_b   1.000
_cell.length_c   1.000
_cell.angle_alpha   90.00
_cell.angle_beta   90.00
_cell.angle_gamma   90.00
#
_symmetry.space_group_name_H-M   'P 1'
#
loop_
_entity.id
_entity.type
_entity.pdbx_description
1 polymer ?
#
loop_
_entity_poly.entity_id
_entity_poly.type
_entity_poly.pdbx_seq_one_letter_code
_entity_poly.pdbx_strand_id
1 'polypeptide(L)'
;EFLRAFQVPYVYPAEHYAAPAWARNTVWYQIFPDRFSRDNESTEEFVPTRKNRFGGTLRGIEKHIPYLKSLGVQGVYLNPIFQSPSNHRYDTANYARIDPELGSEENFASLVGALHENGMRVMLDGVYNHASWQHPFWQDVLKNGEKSAYFDWFCGVSMEVLRGKTSKELTADVMRGEKPFESFAFAADMPKWNTENPAVQDYLIGTAAEWTRKYGVDAWRLDVPDEVSFRFLEHFKKRIRETNPEAYIIGEIWQKSTVWLRAGVFDGAMDYPLYFAIRDFAMKRTDGVETFAERIKDVFLSAPDCVRPRQLAFCGNHDIPRPLTVCGGDTDRLAAALFLQMLLGGAVSIYYGDELGMSGGEDPANRGAMAWGEQSDGIKPLYISMIRFKEEHRGEMNVTEMRVQDGVLRLTFSGGDYMAFIAEPGGEKCFAVPDGMHLRFGNAQLSRGYALFERK
;
A
#
# COMPACT_ATOMS: atom_id res chain seq x y z
N GLU A 1 5.29 -33.01 3.85
CA GLU A 1 6.11 -32.05 4.64
C GLU A 1 7.44 -31.74 3.98
N PHE A 2 8.14 -32.74 3.43
CA PHE A 2 9.45 -32.55 2.79
C PHE A 2 9.41 -31.63 1.56
N LEU A 3 8.33 -31.63 0.80
CA LEU A 3 8.17 -30.78 -0.40
C LEU A 3 7.93 -29.30 -0.10
N ARG A 4 7.50 -28.94 1.12
CA ARG A 4 7.32 -27.53 1.52
C ARG A 4 8.65 -26.82 1.81
N ALA A 5 9.70 -27.55 2.18
CA ALA A 5 11.00 -26.98 2.53
C ALA A 5 11.84 -26.52 1.33
N PHE A 6 11.51 -26.98 0.10
CA PHE A 6 12.28 -26.69 -1.11
C PHE A 6 11.72 -25.59 -2.01
N GLN A 7 10.82 -24.77 -1.52
CA GLN A 7 10.17 -23.74 -2.36
C GLN A 7 10.98 -22.45 -2.54
N VAL A 8 12.13 -22.29 -1.89
CA VAL A 8 12.96 -21.10 -2.03
C VAL A 8 14.29 -21.45 -2.68
N PRO A 9 14.42 -21.38 -4.04
CA PRO A 9 15.72 -21.45 -4.67
C PRO A 9 16.57 -20.27 -4.18
N TYR A 10 17.86 -20.54 -4.00
CA TYR A 10 18.84 -19.50 -3.68
C TYR A 10 18.84 -18.44 -4.78
N VAL A 11 18.76 -17.17 -4.38
CA VAL A 11 18.80 -16.02 -5.29
C VAL A 11 20.04 -15.20 -4.96
N TYR A 12 20.87 -14.94 -5.95
CA TYR A 12 22.01 -14.03 -5.80
C TYR A 12 21.49 -12.58 -5.75
N PRO A 13 21.61 -11.89 -4.61
CA PRO A 13 21.06 -10.54 -4.45
C PRO A 13 21.60 -9.54 -5.49
N ALA A 14 22.88 -9.70 -5.89
CA ALA A 14 23.52 -8.82 -6.86
C ALA A 14 22.98 -8.93 -8.28
N GLU A 15 22.33 -10.07 -8.62
CA GLU A 15 21.82 -10.29 -9.98
C GLU A 15 20.41 -9.71 -10.21
N HIS A 16 19.63 -9.53 -9.13
CA HIS A 16 18.21 -9.24 -9.27
C HIS A 16 17.74 -7.95 -8.57
N TYR A 17 18.52 -7.36 -7.66
CA TYR A 17 17.94 -6.39 -6.73
C TYR A 17 18.74 -5.10 -6.58
N ALA A 18 19.00 -4.43 -7.69
CA ALA A 18 19.45 -3.03 -7.69
C ALA A 18 18.34 -2.06 -7.24
N ALA A 19 17.65 -2.40 -6.15
CA ALA A 19 16.62 -1.55 -5.59
C ALA A 19 17.23 -0.44 -4.73
N PRO A 20 16.66 0.77 -4.68
CA PRO A 20 17.25 1.89 -3.98
C PRO A 20 17.41 1.60 -2.48
N ALA A 21 18.58 1.98 -1.96
CA ALA A 21 18.91 1.75 -0.55
C ALA A 21 17.95 2.50 0.39
N TRP A 22 17.53 3.70 -0.01
CA TRP A 22 16.64 4.56 0.76
C TRP A 22 15.25 3.95 0.99
N ALA A 23 14.78 3.06 0.10
CA ALA A 23 13.46 2.42 0.21
C ALA A 23 13.38 1.37 1.34
N ARG A 24 14.53 0.98 1.91
CA ARG A 24 14.56 0.01 3.03
C ARG A 24 14.00 0.64 4.29
N ASN A 25 13.03 -0.03 4.91
CA ASN A 25 12.45 0.38 6.18
C ASN A 25 11.90 1.83 6.20
N THR A 26 11.53 2.37 5.03
CA THR A 26 10.92 3.71 4.90
C THR A 26 9.51 3.70 5.45
N VAL A 27 9.14 4.73 6.19
CA VAL A 27 7.76 4.93 6.66
C VAL A 27 7.03 5.88 5.73
N TRP A 28 5.99 5.36 5.11
CA TRP A 28 5.11 6.07 4.19
C TRP A 28 3.83 6.50 4.90
N TYR A 29 3.29 7.64 4.48
CA TYR A 29 1.96 8.08 4.88
C TYR A 29 1.06 8.07 3.64
N GLN A 30 0.08 7.17 3.64
CA GLN A 30 -0.85 7.00 2.53
C GLN A 30 -1.99 8.00 2.65
N ILE A 31 -2.19 8.78 1.60
CA ILE A 31 -3.22 9.80 1.52
C ILE A 31 -4.24 9.44 0.43
N PHE A 32 -5.52 9.46 0.77
CA PHE A 32 -6.62 9.52 -0.18
C PHE A 32 -6.91 11.00 -0.47
N PRO A 33 -6.47 11.56 -1.63
CA PRO A 33 -6.39 13.01 -1.82
C PRO A 33 -7.71 13.74 -1.61
N ASP A 34 -8.81 13.20 -2.14
CA ASP A 34 -10.14 13.80 -1.98
C ASP A 34 -10.58 13.95 -0.51
N ARG A 35 -10.06 13.13 0.40
CA ARG A 35 -10.51 13.03 1.80
C ARG A 35 -9.60 13.70 2.81
N PHE A 36 -8.42 14.15 2.40
CA PHE A 36 -7.39 14.56 3.35
C PHE A 36 -7.57 16.03 3.82
N SER A 37 -7.52 16.99 2.91
CA SER A 37 -7.67 18.40 3.29
C SER A 37 -8.14 19.26 2.13
N ARG A 38 -9.09 20.16 2.40
CA ARG A 38 -9.55 21.21 1.48
C ARG A 38 -8.62 22.42 1.53
N ASP A 39 -8.67 23.28 0.51
CA ASP A 39 -7.99 24.58 0.53
C ASP A 39 -8.54 25.49 1.64
N ASN A 40 -9.86 25.48 1.78
CA ASN A 40 -10.57 26.25 2.80
C ASN A 40 -11.11 25.31 3.89
N GLU A 41 -11.03 25.72 5.13
CA GLU A 41 -11.60 24.98 6.25
C GLU A 41 -13.13 24.96 6.15
N SER A 42 -13.72 23.78 6.36
CA SER A 42 -15.16 23.61 6.44
C SER A 42 -15.48 22.78 7.67
N THR A 43 -16.48 23.21 8.42
CA THR A 43 -17.01 22.52 9.59
C THR A 43 -18.18 21.59 9.24
N GLU A 44 -18.50 21.43 7.96
CA GLU A 44 -19.56 20.54 7.53
C GLU A 44 -19.21 19.07 7.81
N GLU A 45 -20.14 18.38 8.43
CA GLU A 45 -20.05 16.94 8.64
C GLU A 45 -20.02 16.22 7.28
N PHE A 46 -19.10 15.30 7.12
CA PHE A 46 -18.93 14.53 5.90
C PHE A 46 -19.16 13.03 6.13
N VAL A 47 -20.24 12.51 5.57
CA VAL A 47 -20.52 11.09 5.55
C VAL A 47 -20.05 10.52 4.20
N PRO A 48 -19.03 9.64 4.17
CA PRO A 48 -18.49 9.13 2.92
C PRO A 48 -19.49 8.23 2.20
N THR A 49 -19.59 8.43 0.89
CA THR A 49 -20.27 7.52 -0.03
C THR A 49 -19.34 7.20 -1.20
N ARG A 50 -19.67 6.20 -2.00
CA ARG A 50 -18.89 5.87 -3.22
C ARG A 50 -18.90 6.99 -4.27
N LYS A 51 -19.80 7.97 -4.17
CA LYS A 51 -19.99 9.01 -5.20
C LYS A 51 -19.66 10.42 -4.73
N ASN A 52 -19.89 10.75 -3.45
CA ASN A 52 -19.68 12.11 -3.00
C ASN A 52 -18.19 12.44 -2.91
N ARG A 53 -17.88 13.72 -3.06
CA ARG A 53 -16.53 14.27 -2.95
C ARG A 53 -16.46 15.11 -1.69
N PHE A 54 -15.38 14.96 -0.93
CA PHE A 54 -15.06 15.87 0.17
C PHE A 54 -14.44 17.15 -0.35
N GLY A 55 -13.68 17.07 -1.46
CA GLY A 55 -13.04 18.20 -2.10
C GLY A 55 -11.65 18.51 -1.54
N GLY A 56 -10.95 17.49 -1.06
CA GLY A 56 -9.53 17.60 -0.74
C GLY A 56 -8.69 17.88 -1.99
N THR A 57 -7.58 18.60 -1.84
CA THR A 57 -6.75 19.12 -2.92
C THR A 57 -5.27 18.85 -2.68
N LEU A 58 -4.43 18.99 -3.72
CA LEU A 58 -2.97 18.92 -3.62
C LEU A 58 -2.42 20.05 -2.74
N ARG A 59 -3.02 21.26 -2.81
CA ARG A 59 -2.65 22.39 -1.93
C ARG A 59 -3.03 22.12 -0.47
N GLY A 60 -4.17 21.47 -0.26
CA GLY A 60 -4.57 21.01 1.07
C GLY A 60 -3.56 20.01 1.65
N ILE A 61 -2.99 19.11 0.83
CA ILE A 61 -1.92 18.20 1.27
C ILE A 61 -0.64 18.99 1.59
N GLU A 62 -0.23 19.91 0.71
CA GLU A 62 0.97 20.74 0.89
C GLU A 62 0.93 21.55 2.20
N LYS A 63 -0.23 22.13 2.53
CA LYS A 63 -0.47 22.86 3.79
C LYS A 63 -0.13 22.00 5.03
N HIS A 64 -0.28 20.70 4.96
CA HIS A 64 -0.08 19.78 6.09
C HIS A 64 1.30 19.08 6.10
N ILE A 65 2.25 19.48 5.28
CA ILE A 65 3.64 18.98 5.34
C ILE A 65 4.26 19.12 6.73
N PRO A 66 4.08 20.23 7.48
CA PRO A 66 4.58 20.32 8.85
C PRO A 66 4.00 19.26 9.79
N TYR A 67 2.73 18.88 9.61
CA TYR A 67 2.12 17.79 10.36
C TYR A 67 2.77 16.44 10.02
N LEU A 68 2.92 16.13 8.74
CA LEU A 68 3.57 14.91 8.28
C LEU A 68 5.01 14.78 8.81
N LYS A 69 5.74 15.89 8.79
CA LYS A 69 7.09 15.99 9.38
C LYS A 69 7.08 15.74 10.88
N SER A 70 6.08 16.23 11.61
CA SER A 70 5.95 16.01 13.06
C SER A 70 5.66 14.57 13.43
N LEU A 71 5.06 13.78 12.52
CA LEU A 71 4.90 12.33 12.67
C LEU A 71 6.22 11.57 12.49
N GLY A 72 7.17 12.12 11.73
CA GLY A 72 8.45 11.48 11.39
C GLY A 72 8.38 10.59 10.15
N VAL A 73 7.34 10.72 9.30
CA VAL A 73 7.24 9.95 8.06
C VAL A 73 8.25 10.43 7.02
N GLN A 74 8.74 9.52 6.18
CA GLN A 74 9.78 9.79 5.19
C GLN A 74 9.26 9.83 3.77
N GLY A 75 8.00 9.51 3.55
CA GLY A 75 7.38 9.59 2.23
C GLY A 75 5.87 9.71 2.30
N VAL A 76 5.31 10.26 1.23
CA VAL A 76 3.87 10.37 1.01
C VAL A 76 3.50 9.47 -0.16
N TYR A 77 2.57 8.55 0.09
CA TYR A 77 1.95 7.72 -0.93
C TYR A 77 0.58 8.30 -1.27
N LEU A 78 0.40 8.78 -2.48
CA LEU A 78 -0.86 9.33 -2.97
C LEU A 78 -1.66 8.25 -3.70
N ASN A 79 -2.90 7.97 -3.26
CA ASN A 79 -3.87 7.28 -4.09
C ASN A 79 -4.08 8.06 -5.40
N PRO A 80 -4.72 7.49 -6.45
CA PRO A 80 -4.70 8.05 -7.80
C PRO A 80 -5.04 9.55 -7.86
N ILE A 81 -4.25 10.28 -8.65
CA ILE A 81 -4.37 11.75 -8.80
C ILE A 81 -4.74 12.18 -10.22
N PHE A 82 -4.75 11.25 -11.17
CA PHE A 82 -5.01 11.55 -12.58
C PHE A 82 -6.50 11.77 -12.85
N GLN A 83 -6.79 12.50 -13.93
CA GLN A 83 -8.15 12.88 -14.29
C GLN A 83 -9.08 11.67 -14.39
N SER A 84 -10.21 11.73 -13.67
CA SER A 84 -11.14 10.62 -13.52
C SER A 84 -12.55 11.12 -13.18
N PRO A 85 -13.63 10.42 -13.58
CA PRO A 85 -14.98 10.78 -13.19
C PRO A 85 -15.32 10.45 -11.72
N SER A 86 -14.58 9.54 -11.09
CA SER A 86 -14.84 9.12 -9.70
C SER A 86 -14.03 9.90 -8.66
N ASN A 87 -14.45 9.82 -7.39
CA ASN A 87 -13.71 10.40 -6.27
C ASN A 87 -12.44 9.60 -5.91
N HIS A 88 -12.41 8.29 -6.22
CA HIS A 88 -11.28 7.41 -5.96
C HIS A 88 -10.22 7.42 -7.06
N ARG A 89 -10.58 7.82 -8.27
CA ARG A 89 -9.71 7.98 -9.46
C ARG A 89 -9.04 6.70 -9.96
N TYR A 90 -9.50 5.53 -9.52
CA TYR A 90 -9.04 4.25 -10.08
C TYR A 90 -9.58 4.01 -11.49
N ASP A 91 -10.63 4.71 -11.93
CA ASP A 91 -11.12 4.72 -13.30
C ASP A 91 -10.50 5.91 -14.08
N THR A 92 -9.21 5.83 -14.36
CA THR A 92 -8.45 6.91 -15.01
C THR A 92 -8.92 7.17 -16.44
N ALA A 93 -9.33 8.42 -16.71
CA ALA A 93 -9.74 8.89 -18.03
C ALA A 93 -8.61 9.58 -18.81
N ASN A 94 -7.61 10.12 -18.12
CA ASN A 94 -6.44 10.76 -18.75
C ASN A 94 -5.22 10.68 -17.83
N TYR A 95 -4.25 9.86 -18.21
CA TYR A 95 -3.01 9.63 -17.44
C TYR A 95 -2.01 10.79 -17.53
N ALA A 96 -2.17 11.71 -18.48
CA ALA A 96 -1.26 12.83 -18.70
C ALA A 96 -1.68 14.11 -17.97
N ARG A 97 -2.79 14.11 -17.22
CA ARG A 97 -3.31 15.27 -16.51
C ARG A 97 -3.71 14.95 -15.08
N ILE A 98 -3.45 15.90 -14.19
CA ILE A 98 -4.03 15.91 -12.84
C ILE A 98 -5.54 16.08 -12.95
N ASP A 99 -6.27 15.43 -12.07
CA ASP A 99 -7.70 15.65 -11.91
C ASP A 99 -7.94 17.12 -11.49
N PRO A 100 -8.71 17.92 -12.26
CA PRO A 100 -8.90 19.33 -11.99
C PRO A 100 -9.52 19.63 -10.61
N GLU A 101 -10.21 18.65 -10.01
CA GLU A 101 -10.74 18.78 -8.65
C GLU A 101 -9.66 18.66 -7.57
N LEU A 102 -8.51 18.05 -7.86
CA LEU A 102 -7.35 18.05 -6.97
C LEU A 102 -6.48 19.28 -7.16
N GLY A 103 -6.59 19.95 -8.29
CA GLY A 103 -5.78 21.10 -8.64
C GLY A 103 -5.14 21.00 -10.02
N SER A 104 -3.99 21.63 -10.19
CA SER A 104 -3.25 21.69 -11.44
C SER A 104 -1.90 20.95 -11.36
N GLU A 105 -1.21 20.85 -12.52
CA GLU A 105 0.15 20.31 -12.59
C GLU A 105 1.14 21.20 -11.82
N GLU A 106 0.92 22.51 -11.76
CA GLU A 106 1.72 23.44 -10.97
C GLU A 106 1.53 23.20 -9.47
N ASN A 107 0.29 22.87 -9.02
CA ASN A 107 0.06 22.49 -7.63
C ASN A 107 0.76 21.16 -7.29
N PHE A 108 0.80 20.21 -8.21
CA PHE A 108 1.54 18.97 -8.02
C PHE A 108 3.06 19.22 -7.96
N ALA A 109 3.59 20.04 -8.86
CA ALA A 109 5.00 20.42 -8.84
C ALA A 109 5.40 21.11 -7.52
N SER A 110 4.55 22.01 -7.02
CA SER A 110 4.73 22.69 -5.73
C SER A 110 4.76 21.70 -4.57
N LEU A 111 3.76 20.78 -4.51
CA LEU A 111 3.69 19.75 -3.49
C LEU A 111 4.93 18.85 -3.47
N VAL A 112 5.35 18.35 -4.65
CA VAL A 112 6.54 17.48 -4.74
C VAL A 112 7.79 18.23 -4.31
N GLY A 113 7.98 19.47 -4.78
CA GLY A 113 9.09 20.32 -4.37
C GLY A 113 9.14 20.53 -2.86
N ALA A 114 8.01 20.89 -2.27
CA ALA A 114 7.91 21.10 -0.82
C ALA A 114 8.14 19.79 -0.01
N LEU A 115 7.69 18.64 -0.49
CA LEU A 115 7.98 17.36 0.14
C LEU A 115 9.48 17.06 0.11
N HIS A 116 10.12 17.21 -1.05
CA HIS A 116 11.57 17.00 -1.20
C HIS A 116 12.40 17.95 -0.33
N GLU A 117 12.04 19.24 -0.26
CA GLU A 117 12.67 20.24 0.63
C GLU A 117 12.58 19.85 2.11
N ASN A 118 11.54 19.10 2.49
CA ASN A 118 11.38 18.56 3.84
C ASN A 118 11.93 17.12 4.01
N GLY A 119 12.68 16.60 3.03
CA GLY A 119 13.32 15.29 3.08
C GLY A 119 12.35 14.11 2.89
N MET A 120 11.13 14.37 2.40
CA MET A 120 10.13 13.35 2.14
C MET A 120 10.08 12.95 0.66
N ARG A 121 9.78 11.68 0.39
CA ARG A 121 9.63 11.09 -0.94
C ARG A 121 8.18 11.08 -1.38
N VAL A 122 7.95 10.96 -2.71
CA VAL A 122 6.60 10.87 -3.30
C VAL A 122 6.41 9.56 -4.02
N MET A 123 5.36 8.82 -3.65
CA MET A 123 4.89 7.62 -4.36
C MET A 123 3.55 7.93 -5.03
N LEU A 124 3.43 7.60 -6.31
CA LEU A 124 2.18 7.65 -7.06
C LEU A 124 1.57 6.26 -7.25
N ASP A 125 0.26 6.25 -7.41
CA ASP A 125 -0.52 5.06 -7.74
C ASP A 125 -0.69 4.95 -9.26
N GLY A 126 -0.21 3.85 -9.84
CA GLY A 126 -0.24 3.56 -11.27
C GLY A 126 -1.33 2.55 -11.60
N VAL A 127 -2.45 3.02 -12.15
CA VAL A 127 -3.60 2.19 -12.53
C VAL A 127 -3.47 1.78 -14.00
N TYR A 128 -2.79 0.66 -14.27
CA TYR A 128 -2.45 0.25 -15.63
C TYR A 128 -3.14 -1.04 -16.08
N ASN A 129 -3.96 -1.65 -15.23
CA ASN A 129 -4.77 -2.81 -15.60
C ASN A 129 -5.97 -2.41 -16.47
N HIS A 130 -6.60 -1.28 -16.17
CA HIS A 130 -7.86 -0.84 -16.80
C HIS A 130 -7.90 0.67 -16.95
N ALA A 131 -8.83 1.16 -17.78
CA ALA A 131 -9.11 2.57 -17.97
C ALA A 131 -10.53 2.91 -17.51
N SER A 132 -10.86 4.20 -17.47
CA SER A 132 -12.24 4.67 -17.35
C SER A 132 -13.04 4.36 -18.63
N TRP A 133 -14.33 4.10 -18.44
CA TRP A 133 -15.29 4.17 -19.55
C TRP A 133 -15.19 5.47 -20.35
N GLN A 134 -14.87 6.59 -19.69
CA GLN A 134 -14.73 7.91 -20.31
C GLN A 134 -13.37 8.13 -20.99
N HIS A 135 -12.47 7.14 -20.99
CA HIS A 135 -11.18 7.30 -21.65
C HIS A 135 -11.35 7.54 -23.15
N PRO A 136 -10.70 8.56 -23.75
CA PRO A 136 -10.91 8.91 -25.17
C PRO A 136 -10.72 7.76 -26.14
N PHE A 137 -9.75 6.88 -25.91
CA PHE A 137 -9.48 5.73 -26.78
C PHE A 137 -10.58 4.67 -26.69
N TRP A 138 -11.14 4.46 -25.49
CA TRP A 138 -12.29 3.59 -25.32
C TRP A 138 -13.54 4.17 -26.00
N GLN A 139 -13.75 5.47 -25.87
CA GLN A 139 -14.86 6.16 -26.55
C GLN A 139 -14.73 6.08 -28.07
N ASP A 140 -13.51 6.10 -28.60
CA ASP A 140 -13.27 5.89 -30.03
C ASP A 140 -13.63 4.46 -30.46
N VAL A 141 -13.28 3.44 -29.65
CA VAL A 141 -13.67 2.04 -29.88
C VAL A 141 -15.19 1.89 -29.89
N LEU A 142 -15.89 2.49 -28.93
CA LEU A 142 -17.35 2.46 -28.86
C LEU A 142 -17.99 3.09 -30.10
N LYS A 143 -17.42 4.16 -30.63
CA LYS A 143 -17.94 4.90 -31.78
C LYS A 143 -17.62 4.22 -33.09
N ASN A 144 -16.37 3.79 -33.30
CA ASN A 144 -15.85 3.34 -34.60
C ASN A 144 -15.75 1.81 -34.72
N GLY A 145 -15.91 1.08 -33.62
CA GLY A 145 -15.82 -0.38 -33.54
C GLY A 145 -14.45 -0.87 -34.03
N GLU A 146 -14.45 -1.93 -34.83
CA GLU A 146 -13.25 -2.55 -35.41
C GLU A 146 -12.43 -1.61 -36.32
N LYS A 147 -13.00 -0.47 -36.71
CA LYS A 147 -12.28 0.56 -37.50
C LYS A 147 -11.49 1.54 -36.60
N SER A 148 -11.66 1.47 -35.30
CA SER A 148 -10.88 2.29 -34.37
C SER A 148 -9.42 1.89 -34.40
N ALA A 149 -8.52 2.86 -34.41
CA ALA A 149 -7.08 2.63 -34.24
C ALA A 149 -6.72 2.06 -32.86
N TYR A 150 -7.66 2.09 -31.94
CA TYR A 150 -7.51 1.64 -30.54
C TYR A 150 -8.26 0.33 -30.23
N PHE A 151 -8.82 -0.34 -31.27
CA PHE A 151 -9.61 -1.55 -31.05
C PHE A 151 -8.83 -2.64 -30.32
N ASP A 152 -7.58 -2.89 -30.73
CA ASP A 152 -6.68 -3.89 -30.16
C ASP A 152 -5.98 -3.40 -28.87
N TRP A 153 -6.30 -2.20 -28.41
CA TRP A 153 -5.76 -1.64 -27.17
C TRP A 153 -6.51 -2.16 -25.93
N PHE A 154 -7.71 -2.73 -26.13
CA PHE A 154 -8.53 -3.28 -25.06
C PHE A 154 -8.75 -4.78 -25.23
N CYS A 155 -8.87 -5.51 -24.12
CA CYS A 155 -8.98 -6.96 -24.12
C CYS A 155 -10.41 -7.44 -24.42
N GLY A 156 -10.52 -8.46 -25.28
CA GLY A 156 -11.73 -9.26 -25.45
C GLY A 156 -12.96 -8.52 -26.03
N VAL A 157 -12.75 -7.44 -26.79
CA VAL A 157 -13.85 -6.58 -27.28
C VAL A 157 -14.70 -7.31 -28.32
N SER A 158 -16.02 -7.44 -28.06
CA SER A 158 -17.02 -7.97 -28.98
C SER A 158 -18.02 -6.88 -29.36
N MET A 159 -17.93 -6.37 -30.57
CA MET A 159 -18.85 -5.32 -31.06
C MET A 159 -20.28 -5.81 -31.24
N GLU A 160 -20.50 -7.12 -31.39
CA GLU A 160 -21.83 -7.71 -31.49
C GLU A 160 -22.65 -7.49 -30.21
N VAL A 161 -22.00 -7.67 -29.05
CA VAL A 161 -22.61 -7.53 -27.70
C VAL A 161 -22.60 -6.09 -27.21
N LEU A 162 -21.60 -5.30 -27.62
CA LEU A 162 -21.33 -3.95 -27.10
C LEU A 162 -22.26 -2.89 -27.69
N ARG A 163 -22.67 -3.03 -28.96
CA ARG A 163 -23.40 -1.99 -29.70
C ARG A 163 -24.67 -1.52 -29.01
N GLY A 164 -24.75 -0.21 -28.81
CA GLY A 164 -25.94 0.47 -28.29
C GLY A 164 -26.20 0.31 -26.81
N LYS A 165 -25.31 -0.38 -26.06
CA LYS A 165 -25.45 -0.56 -24.61
C LYS A 165 -24.68 0.49 -23.84
N THR A 166 -25.22 0.93 -22.72
CA THR A 166 -24.57 1.78 -21.72
C THR A 166 -23.69 0.94 -20.80
N SER A 167 -22.75 1.56 -20.08
CA SER A 167 -21.93 0.87 -19.08
C SER A 167 -22.78 0.16 -18.02
N LYS A 168 -23.91 0.72 -17.64
CA LYS A 168 -24.84 0.13 -16.66
C LYS A 168 -25.50 -1.15 -17.19
N GLU A 169 -25.91 -1.17 -18.44
CA GLU A 169 -26.49 -2.37 -19.08
C GLU A 169 -25.44 -3.46 -19.24
N LEU A 170 -24.21 -3.08 -19.61
CA LEU A 170 -23.08 -3.99 -19.73
C LEU A 170 -22.63 -4.55 -18.37
N THR A 171 -22.71 -3.78 -17.29
CA THR A 171 -22.47 -4.29 -15.94
C THR A 171 -23.44 -5.43 -15.60
N ALA A 172 -24.72 -5.27 -15.95
CA ALA A 172 -25.69 -6.33 -15.74
C ALA A 172 -25.40 -7.58 -16.61
N ASP A 173 -24.89 -7.40 -17.84
CA ASP A 173 -24.49 -8.49 -18.74
C ASP A 173 -23.26 -9.22 -18.17
N VAL A 174 -22.24 -8.50 -17.73
CA VAL A 174 -21.03 -9.06 -17.10
C VAL A 174 -21.39 -9.88 -15.87
N MET A 175 -22.31 -9.39 -15.03
CA MET A 175 -22.78 -10.12 -13.85
C MET A 175 -23.57 -11.40 -14.21
N ARG A 176 -24.15 -11.48 -15.40
CA ARG A 176 -24.79 -12.70 -15.95
C ARG A 176 -23.81 -13.65 -16.64
N GLY A 177 -22.53 -13.28 -16.72
CA GLY A 177 -21.48 -14.06 -17.38
C GLY A 177 -21.33 -13.76 -18.87
N GLU A 178 -22.07 -12.78 -19.42
CA GLU A 178 -21.86 -12.26 -20.76
C GLU A 178 -20.69 -11.27 -20.71
N LYS A 179 -19.58 -11.56 -21.42
CA LYS A 179 -18.40 -10.70 -21.45
C LYS A 179 -18.27 -10.00 -22.79
N PRO A 180 -18.80 -8.78 -22.95
CA PRO A 180 -18.65 -8.01 -24.19
C PRO A 180 -17.23 -7.49 -24.40
N PHE A 181 -16.45 -7.43 -23.34
CA PHE A 181 -15.01 -7.13 -23.25
C PHE A 181 -14.51 -7.54 -21.87
N GLU A 182 -13.20 -7.61 -21.68
CA GLU A 182 -12.63 -7.79 -20.36
C GLU A 182 -12.64 -6.46 -19.59
N SER A 183 -12.92 -6.54 -18.28
CA SER A 183 -12.98 -5.40 -17.38
C SER A 183 -12.36 -5.74 -16.04
N PHE A 184 -12.02 -4.73 -15.23
CA PHE A 184 -11.64 -4.95 -13.85
C PHE A 184 -12.82 -5.55 -13.06
N ALA A 185 -12.63 -6.73 -12.51
CA ALA A 185 -13.63 -7.48 -11.75
C ALA A 185 -14.99 -7.53 -12.49
N PHE A 186 -16.06 -7.01 -11.87
CA PHE A 186 -17.40 -6.90 -12.44
C PHE A 186 -17.78 -5.47 -12.86
N ALA A 187 -16.77 -4.57 -12.96
CA ALA A 187 -16.96 -3.16 -13.26
C ALA A 187 -16.86 -2.90 -14.78
N ALA A 188 -17.99 -2.97 -15.50
CA ALA A 188 -18.02 -2.72 -16.94
C ALA A 188 -17.66 -1.28 -17.34
N ASP A 189 -17.60 -0.35 -16.38
CA ASP A 189 -17.11 1.02 -16.57
C ASP A 189 -15.57 1.14 -16.45
N MET A 190 -14.88 0.00 -16.29
CA MET A 190 -13.41 -0.10 -16.22
C MET A 190 -12.87 -1.12 -17.25
N PRO A 191 -12.89 -0.81 -18.56
CA PRO A 191 -12.41 -1.68 -19.62
C PRO A 191 -10.91 -1.97 -19.46
N LYS A 192 -10.52 -3.24 -19.64
CA LYS A 192 -9.16 -3.71 -19.42
C LYS A 192 -8.24 -3.36 -20.60
N TRP A 193 -7.08 -2.79 -20.30
CA TRP A 193 -6.03 -2.57 -21.27
C TRP A 193 -5.42 -3.89 -21.77
N ASN A 194 -5.16 -3.97 -23.06
CA ASN A 194 -4.31 -5.01 -23.63
C ASN A 194 -2.82 -4.66 -23.41
N THR A 195 -2.32 -4.99 -22.22
CA THR A 195 -0.93 -4.69 -21.81
C THR A 195 0.14 -5.51 -22.55
N GLU A 196 -0.25 -6.47 -23.42
CA GLU A 196 0.65 -7.13 -24.37
C GLU A 196 0.86 -6.28 -25.63
N ASN A 197 -0.02 -5.34 -25.95
CA ASN A 197 0.10 -4.48 -27.11
C ASN A 197 1.23 -3.44 -26.90
N PRO A 198 2.27 -3.40 -27.77
CA PRO A 198 3.37 -2.47 -27.62
C PRO A 198 2.96 -1.01 -27.59
N ALA A 199 1.95 -0.60 -28.37
CA ALA A 199 1.49 0.79 -28.39
C ALA A 199 0.80 1.19 -27.07
N VAL A 200 0.11 0.24 -26.41
CA VAL A 200 -0.43 0.44 -25.05
C VAL A 200 0.70 0.60 -24.04
N GLN A 201 1.74 -0.25 -24.14
CA GLN A 201 2.94 -0.14 -23.31
C GLN A 201 3.61 1.22 -23.47
N ASP A 202 3.87 1.64 -24.70
CA ASP A 202 4.49 2.93 -25.01
C ASP A 202 3.68 4.11 -24.44
N TYR A 203 2.36 4.06 -24.56
CA TYR A 203 1.48 5.09 -24.03
C TYR A 203 1.50 5.15 -22.51
N LEU A 204 1.22 4.04 -21.82
CA LEU A 204 1.10 4.01 -20.35
C LEU A 204 2.45 4.21 -19.66
N ILE A 205 3.48 3.48 -20.11
CA ILE A 205 4.84 3.55 -19.55
C ILE A 205 5.48 4.91 -19.87
N GLY A 206 5.27 5.39 -21.10
CA GLY A 206 5.77 6.71 -21.52
C GLY A 206 5.20 7.83 -20.64
N THR A 207 3.92 7.78 -20.33
CA THR A 207 3.28 8.76 -19.44
C THR A 207 3.85 8.68 -18.03
N ALA A 208 4.03 7.49 -17.46
CA ALA A 208 4.64 7.32 -16.13
C ALA A 208 6.08 7.84 -16.08
N ALA A 209 6.87 7.55 -17.12
CA ALA A 209 8.23 8.05 -17.24
C ALA A 209 8.28 9.58 -17.34
N GLU A 210 7.33 10.20 -18.04
CA GLU A 210 7.23 11.66 -18.10
C GLU A 210 6.92 12.29 -16.74
N TRP A 211 5.97 11.73 -15.98
CA TRP A 211 5.71 12.15 -14.60
C TRP A 211 6.96 12.01 -13.72
N THR A 212 7.66 10.89 -13.83
CA THR A 212 8.91 10.64 -13.10
C THR A 212 9.97 11.67 -13.45
N ARG A 213 10.17 11.95 -14.74
CA ARG A 213 11.18 12.88 -15.23
C ARG A 213 10.85 14.34 -14.89
N LYS A 214 9.60 14.75 -15.12
CA LYS A 214 9.19 16.16 -15.01
C LYS A 214 9.08 16.63 -13.57
N TYR A 215 8.57 15.76 -12.68
CA TYR A 215 8.25 16.14 -11.32
C TYR A 215 9.11 15.45 -10.26
N GLY A 216 10.01 14.54 -10.65
CA GLY A 216 10.88 13.86 -9.70
C GLY A 216 10.13 12.85 -8.83
N VAL A 217 9.13 12.14 -9.37
CA VAL A 217 8.44 11.08 -8.65
C VAL A 217 9.43 10.00 -8.22
N ASP A 218 9.45 9.68 -6.92
CA ASP A 218 10.44 8.77 -6.32
C ASP A 218 9.98 7.30 -6.36
N ALA A 219 8.67 7.06 -6.37
CA ALA A 219 8.15 5.70 -6.29
C ALA A 219 6.82 5.53 -7.03
N TRP A 220 6.56 4.29 -7.43
CA TRP A 220 5.30 3.85 -8.03
C TRP A 220 4.75 2.62 -7.32
N ARG A 221 3.50 2.67 -6.94
CA ARG A 221 2.70 1.49 -6.56
C ARG A 221 1.82 1.13 -7.75
N LEU A 222 1.94 -0.06 -8.28
CA LEU A 222 1.09 -0.53 -9.37
C LEU A 222 -0.14 -1.24 -8.82
N ASP A 223 -1.30 -0.76 -9.28
CA ASP A 223 -2.63 -1.29 -8.98
C ASP A 223 -2.87 -2.59 -9.75
N VAL A 224 -3.41 -3.61 -9.10
CA VAL A 224 -3.79 -4.92 -9.68
C VAL A 224 -2.73 -5.48 -10.66
N PRO A 225 -1.44 -5.52 -10.33
CA PRO A 225 -0.40 -5.92 -11.28
C PRO A 225 -0.39 -7.43 -11.55
N ASP A 226 -1.12 -8.23 -10.80
CA ASP A 226 -1.33 -9.66 -11.03
C ASP A 226 -2.24 -9.95 -12.23
N GLU A 227 -2.96 -8.95 -12.72
CA GLU A 227 -3.73 -8.99 -13.97
C GLU A 227 -3.05 -8.28 -15.14
N VAL A 228 -1.86 -7.72 -14.95
CA VAL A 228 -1.05 -7.03 -15.98
C VAL A 228 0.01 -7.97 -16.51
N SER A 229 0.37 -7.86 -17.81
CA SER A 229 1.36 -8.77 -18.40
C SER A 229 2.75 -8.58 -17.77
N PHE A 230 3.50 -9.69 -17.58
CA PHE A 230 4.87 -9.62 -17.07
C PHE A 230 5.78 -8.77 -17.97
N ARG A 231 5.60 -8.84 -19.29
CA ARG A 231 6.34 -8.02 -20.23
C ARG A 231 6.13 -6.52 -20.01
N PHE A 232 4.89 -6.11 -19.73
CA PHE A 232 4.58 -4.73 -19.35
C PHE A 232 5.33 -4.34 -18.07
N LEU A 233 5.30 -5.18 -17.04
CA LEU A 233 5.96 -4.90 -15.75
C LEU A 233 7.49 -4.80 -15.90
N GLU A 234 8.11 -5.67 -16.71
CA GLU A 234 9.54 -5.61 -17.01
C GLU A 234 9.90 -4.31 -17.74
N HIS A 235 9.13 -3.95 -18.79
CA HIS A 235 9.35 -2.71 -19.54
C HIS A 235 9.09 -1.48 -18.68
N PHE A 236 8.06 -1.50 -17.83
CA PHE A 236 7.77 -0.42 -16.88
C PHE A 236 8.96 -0.18 -15.95
N LYS A 237 9.42 -1.22 -15.24
CA LYS A 237 10.57 -1.10 -14.33
C LYS A 237 11.80 -0.59 -15.05
N LYS A 238 12.12 -1.17 -16.20
CA LYS A 238 13.26 -0.75 -17.00
C LYS A 238 13.16 0.74 -17.35
N ARG A 239 12.04 1.18 -17.93
CA ARG A 239 11.85 2.56 -18.39
C ARG A 239 11.87 3.58 -17.25
N ILE A 240 11.23 3.25 -16.14
CA ILE A 240 11.23 4.11 -14.94
C ILE A 240 12.66 4.23 -14.39
N ARG A 241 13.43 3.14 -14.34
CA ARG A 241 14.82 3.14 -13.87
C ARG A 241 15.80 3.85 -14.82
N GLU A 242 15.56 3.82 -16.11
CA GLU A 242 16.28 4.66 -17.08
C GLU A 242 16.04 6.15 -16.85
N THR A 243 14.85 6.50 -16.35
CA THR A 243 14.45 7.88 -16.07
C THR A 243 14.91 8.36 -14.68
N ASN A 244 14.75 7.51 -13.67
CA ASN A 244 15.22 7.72 -12.31
C ASN A 244 15.80 6.41 -11.76
N PRO A 245 17.13 6.24 -11.75
CA PRO A 245 17.79 5.02 -11.23
C PRO A 245 17.43 4.68 -9.79
N GLU A 246 17.07 5.67 -8.99
CA GLU A 246 16.69 5.52 -7.59
C GLU A 246 15.16 5.39 -7.39
N ALA A 247 14.37 5.17 -8.43
CA ALA A 247 12.94 4.97 -8.29
C ALA A 247 12.62 3.65 -7.57
N TYR A 248 11.67 3.66 -6.65
CA TYR A 248 11.16 2.49 -5.94
C TYR A 248 9.84 2.04 -6.56
N ILE A 249 9.72 0.75 -6.89
CA ILE A 249 8.56 0.22 -7.62
C ILE A 249 7.99 -0.98 -6.86
N ILE A 250 6.70 -0.88 -6.46
CA ILE A 250 5.99 -1.95 -5.75
C ILE A 250 4.68 -2.32 -6.46
N GLY A 251 4.24 -3.55 -6.21
CA GLY A 251 2.95 -4.05 -6.70
C GLY A 251 1.94 -4.26 -5.57
N GLU A 252 0.68 -4.04 -5.86
CA GLU A 252 -0.42 -4.48 -5.02
C GLU A 252 -0.73 -5.95 -5.29
N ILE A 253 -0.31 -6.85 -4.42
CA ILE A 253 -0.55 -8.28 -4.58
C ILE A 253 -1.10 -8.82 -3.26
N TRP A 254 -2.37 -9.24 -3.28
CA TRP A 254 -3.10 -9.67 -2.08
C TRP A 254 -2.67 -11.04 -1.56
N GLN A 255 -1.98 -11.79 -2.38
CA GLN A 255 -1.43 -13.11 -2.09
C GLN A 255 0.10 -13.06 -2.00
N LYS A 256 0.76 -14.22 -1.98
CA LYS A 256 2.23 -14.30 -1.99
C LYS A 256 2.79 -13.70 -3.27
N SER A 257 3.58 -12.66 -3.13
CA SER A 257 4.21 -11.92 -4.23
C SER A 257 5.49 -12.58 -4.79
N THR A 258 5.80 -13.80 -4.37
CA THR A 258 7.05 -14.52 -4.66
C THR A 258 7.41 -14.54 -6.15
N VAL A 259 6.44 -14.74 -7.05
CA VAL A 259 6.68 -14.84 -8.49
C VAL A 259 7.21 -13.52 -9.05
N TRP A 260 6.55 -12.41 -8.74
CA TRP A 260 6.91 -11.06 -9.20
C TRP A 260 8.21 -10.57 -8.60
N LEU A 261 8.44 -10.86 -7.31
CA LEU A 261 9.69 -10.50 -6.64
C LEU A 261 10.89 -11.26 -7.21
N ARG A 262 10.74 -12.56 -7.50
CA ARG A 262 11.79 -13.37 -8.12
C ARG A 262 12.06 -13.01 -9.56
N ALA A 263 11.02 -12.67 -10.32
CA ALA A 263 11.16 -12.15 -11.67
C ALA A 263 11.84 -10.76 -11.69
N GLY A 264 11.98 -10.12 -10.52
CA GLY A 264 12.64 -8.82 -10.39
C GLY A 264 11.84 -7.66 -10.95
N VAL A 265 10.54 -7.84 -11.24
CA VAL A 265 9.68 -6.77 -11.79
C VAL A 265 9.29 -5.74 -10.74
N PHE A 266 9.36 -6.09 -9.44
CA PHE A 266 9.15 -5.19 -8.33
C PHE A 266 10.34 -5.18 -7.36
N ASP A 267 10.49 -4.09 -6.64
CA ASP A 267 11.46 -3.94 -5.55
C ASP A 267 10.89 -4.42 -4.20
N GLY A 268 9.59 -4.48 -4.11
CA GLY A 268 8.76 -4.97 -3.03
C GLY A 268 7.32 -5.12 -3.49
N ALA A 269 6.44 -5.51 -2.60
CA ALA A 269 4.99 -5.53 -2.80
C ALA A 269 4.29 -5.07 -1.52
N MET A 270 3.01 -4.72 -1.61
CA MET A 270 2.16 -4.53 -0.43
C MET A 270 2.03 -5.87 0.29
N ASP A 271 2.42 -5.93 1.57
CA ASP A 271 2.55 -7.19 2.31
C ASP A 271 1.22 -7.61 2.95
N TYR A 272 0.25 -7.96 2.09
CA TYR A 272 -1.05 -8.48 2.53
C TYR A 272 -0.93 -9.77 3.37
N PRO A 273 -0.02 -10.72 3.06
CA PRO A 273 0.17 -11.89 3.92
C PRO A 273 0.54 -11.53 5.37
N LEU A 274 1.43 -10.54 5.56
CA LEU A 274 1.76 -10.03 6.88
C LEU A 274 0.56 -9.32 7.54
N TYR A 275 -0.16 -8.49 6.78
CA TYR A 275 -1.39 -7.86 7.26
C TYR A 275 -2.40 -8.89 7.77
N PHE A 276 -2.69 -9.94 7.00
CA PHE A 276 -3.63 -10.98 7.42
C PHE A 276 -3.16 -11.71 8.68
N ALA A 277 -1.87 -11.98 8.83
CA ALA A 277 -1.32 -12.59 10.05
C ALA A 277 -1.49 -11.66 11.26
N ILE A 278 -1.15 -10.39 11.15
CA ILE A 278 -1.30 -9.39 12.23
C ILE A 278 -2.78 -9.17 12.55
N ARG A 279 -3.64 -9.03 11.55
CA ARG A 279 -5.08 -8.84 11.70
C ARG A 279 -5.71 -9.97 12.52
N ASP A 280 -5.45 -11.21 12.14
CA ASP A 280 -6.10 -12.38 12.74
C ASP A 280 -5.56 -12.64 14.15
N PHE A 281 -4.27 -12.40 14.39
CA PHE A 281 -3.65 -12.56 15.70
C PHE A 281 -3.94 -11.38 16.66
N ALA A 282 -3.54 -10.16 16.28
CA ALA A 282 -3.56 -9.02 17.21
C ALA A 282 -4.89 -8.27 17.22
N MET A 283 -5.52 -8.05 16.03
CA MET A 283 -6.73 -7.23 15.96
C MET A 283 -7.98 -8.03 16.26
N LYS A 284 -8.17 -9.19 15.59
CA LYS A 284 -9.37 -10.04 15.73
C LYS A 284 -9.28 -11.07 16.84
N ARG A 285 -8.06 -11.50 17.22
CA ARG A 285 -7.77 -12.59 18.16
C ARG A 285 -8.42 -13.92 17.76
N THR A 286 -8.38 -14.23 16.46
CA THR A 286 -8.87 -15.51 15.92
C THR A 286 -7.77 -16.57 15.85
N ASP A 287 -6.51 -16.13 15.80
CA ASP A 287 -5.34 -17.00 15.77
C ASP A 287 -4.60 -16.98 17.12
N GLY A 288 -4.14 -18.14 17.56
CA GLY A 288 -3.19 -18.25 18.67
C GLY A 288 -1.75 -17.95 18.23
N VAL A 289 -0.85 -17.86 19.22
CA VAL A 289 0.55 -17.50 19.00
C VAL A 289 1.31 -18.50 18.11
N GLU A 290 0.97 -19.80 18.20
CA GLU A 290 1.55 -20.85 17.36
C GLU A 290 1.18 -20.66 15.90
N THR A 291 -0.11 -20.42 15.61
CA THR A 291 -0.60 -20.15 14.25
C THR A 291 0.03 -18.88 13.69
N PHE A 292 0.11 -17.83 14.50
CA PHE A 292 0.77 -16.58 14.11
C PHE A 292 2.25 -16.82 13.76
N ALA A 293 3.00 -17.54 14.59
CA ALA A 293 4.41 -17.84 14.34
C ALA A 293 4.62 -18.62 13.03
N GLU A 294 3.75 -19.60 12.71
CA GLU A 294 3.81 -20.32 11.45
C GLU A 294 3.50 -19.44 10.25
N ARG A 295 2.51 -18.54 10.35
CA ARG A 295 2.21 -17.57 9.29
C ARG A 295 3.38 -16.60 9.06
N ILE A 296 4.03 -16.11 10.12
CA ILE A 296 5.20 -15.22 9.97
C ILE A 296 6.39 -15.93 9.31
N LYS A 297 6.64 -17.20 9.65
CA LYS A 297 7.65 -18.01 8.94
C LYS A 297 7.32 -18.11 7.44
N ASP A 298 6.07 -18.37 7.10
CA ASP A 298 5.62 -18.46 5.71
C ASP A 298 5.76 -17.11 4.97
N VAL A 299 5.42 -16.00 5.61
CA VAL A 299 5.65 -14.64 5.07
C VAL A 299 7.14 -14.41 4.79
N PHE A 300 8.02 -14.74 5.76
CA PHE A 300 9.46 -14.52 5.60
C PHE A 300 10.07 -15.41 4.51
N LEU A 301 9.57 -16.63 4.33
CA LEU A 301 10.00 -17.53 3.27
C LEU A 301 9.44 -17.15 1.88
N SER A 302 8.42 -16.32 1.80
CA SER A 302 7.79 -15.92 0.53
C SER A 302 8.58 -14.88 -0.24
N ALA A 303 9.45 -14.12 0.42
CA ALA A 303 10.27 -13.07 -0.19
C ALA A 303 11.77 -13.30 0.12
N PRO A 304 12.68 -13.03 -0.83
CA PRO A 304 14.11 -13.05 -0.57
C PRO A 304 14.51 -12.07 0.55
N ASP A 305 15.52 -12.41 1.35
CA ASP A 305 15.98 -11.59 2.47
C ASP A 305 16.36 -10.16 2.06
N CYS A 306 16.92 -9.98 0.87
CA CYS A 306 17.28 -8.67 0.35
C CYS A 306 16.06 -7.81 -0.06
N VAL A 307 14.90 -8.44 -0.29
CA VAL A 307 13.63 -7.75 -0.66
C VAL A 307 12.80 -7.43 0.56
N ARG A 308 12.77 -8.30 1.58
CA ARG A 308 11.92 -8.11 2.77
C ARG A 308 11.97 -6.70 3.37
N PRO A 309 13.13 -6.02 3.50
CA PRO A 309 13.18 -4.65 4.01
C PRO A 309 12.46 -3.59 3.16
N ARG A 310 11.99 -3.98 1.96
CA ARG A 310 11.27 -3.13 1.01
C ARG A 310 9.83 -3.56 0.79
N GLN A 311 9.37 -4.68 1.42
CA GLN A 311 7.95 -5.03 1.43
C GLN A 311 7.18 -3.96 2.21
N LEU A 312 6.04 -3.49 1.66
CA LEU A 312 5.25 -2.44 2.27
C LEU A 312 4.23 -3.03 3.24
N ALA A 313 4.56 -3.07 4.52
CA ALA A 313 3.67 -3.52 5.59
C ALA A 313 2.66 -2.42 5.97
N PHE A 314 1.44 -2.80 6.28
CA PHE A 314 0.36 -1.89 6.69
C PHE A 314 -0.63 -2.62 7.62
N CYS A 315 -1.37 -1.84 8.41
CA CYS A 315 -2.53 -2.30 9.18
C CYS A 315 -3.85 -1.72 8.67
N GLY A 316 -3.78 -0.65 7.88
CA GLY A 316 -4.90 0.01 7.22
C GLY A 316 -4.53 0.52 5.84
N ASN A 317 -5.49 0.56 4.93
CA ASN A 317 -5.42 1.23 3.63
C ASN A 317 -6.84 1.56 3.14
N HIS A 318 -6.96 2.07 1.93
CA HIS A 318 -8.24 2.50 1.35
C HIS A 318 -9.17 1.34 0.91
N ASP A 319 -8.71 0.08 0.91
CA ASP A 319 -9.47 -1.10 0.45
C ASP A 319 -9.92 -2.02 1.58
N ILE A 320 -9.45 -1.76 2.81
CA ILE A 320 -9.76 -2.58 3.98
C ILE A 320 -10.31 -1.72 5.12
N PRO A 321 -11.06 -2.30 6.08
CA PRO A 321 -11.51 -1.57 7.26
C PRO A 321 -10.35 -0.98 8.06
N ARG A 322 -10.57 0.19 8.66
CA ARG A 322 -9.58 0.86 9.50
C ARG A 322 -9.19 0.00 10.70
N PRO A 323 -7.91 0.01 11.12
CA PRO A 323 -7.39 -0.89 12.13
C PRO A 323 -8.12 -0.76 13.48
N LEU A 324 -8.46 0.45 13.94
CA LEU A 324 -9.22 0.63 15.19
C LEU A 324 -10.61 -0.02 15.10
N THR A 325 -11.27 0.03 13.94
CA THR A 325 -12.56 -0.66 13.72
C THR A 325 -12.40 -2.18 13.78
N VAL A 326 -11.36 -2.72 13.15
CA VAL A 326 -11.06 -4.17 13.21
C VAL A 326 -10.77 -4.62 14.64
N CYS A 327 -10.12 -3.76 15.43
CA CYS A 327 -9.86 -3.98 16.87
C CYS A 327 -11.12 -3.85 17.75
N GLY A 328 -12.27 -3.45 17.19
CA GLY A 328 -13.49 -3.19 17.97
C GLY A 328 -13.37 -2.00 18.92
N GLY A 329 -12.55 -1.01 18.61
CA GLY A 329 -12.26 0.17 19.43
C GLY A 329 -11.21 -0.08 20.53
N ASP A 330 -10.64 -1.28 20.63
CA ASP A 330 -9.64 -1.65 21.62
C ASP A 330 -8.26 -1.11 21.22
N THR A 331 -7.79 -0.10 21.95
CA THR A 331 -6.51 0.58 21.69
C THR A 331 -5.27 -0.27 22.04
N ASP A 332 -5.39 -1.24 22.96
CA ASP A 332 -4.29 -2.16 23.27
C ASP A 332 -4.08 -3.17 22.13
N ARG A 333 -5.16 -3.64 21.50
CA ARG A 333 -5.07 -4.45 20.27
C ARG A 333 -4.44 -3.66 19.12
N LEU A 334 -4.86 -2.40 18.95
CA LEU A 334 -4.27 -1.51 17.95
C LEU A 334 -2.77 -1.31 18.21
N ALA A 335 -2.38 -1.09 19.46
CA ALA A 335 -0.99 -0.94 19.85
C ALA A 335 -0.16 -2.20 19.55
N ALA A 336 -0.70 -3.39 19.82
CA ALA A 336 -0.06 -4.66 19.48
C ALA A 336 0.07 -4.84 17.96
N ALA A 337 -0.95 -4.52 17.19
CA ALA A 337 -0.91 -4.60 15.73
C ALA A 337 0.13 -3.64 15.13
N LEU A 338 0.15 -2.39 15.59
CA LEU A 338 1.14 -1.38 15.18
C LEU A 338 2.57 -1.83 15.54
N PHE A 339 2.77 -2.35 16.75
CA PHE A 339 4.05 -2.89 17.17
C PHE A 339 4.53 -3.99 16.22
N LEU A 340 3.67 -4.96 15.90
CA LEU A 340 4.02 -6.05 14.99
C LEU A 340 4.28 -5.55 13.56
N GLN A 341 3.50 -4.60 13.07
CA GLN A 341 3.72 -3.96 11.77
C GLN A 341 5.11 -3.31 11.69
N MET A 342 5.48 -2.53 12.70
CA MET A 342 6.76 -1.82 12.74
C MET A 342 7.95 -2.76 12.92
N LEU A 343 7.77 -3.83 13.71
CA LEU A 343 8.84 -4.76 14.05
C LEU A 343 9.11 -5.78 12.93
N LEU A 344 8.05 -6.34 12.33
CA LEU A 344 8.15 -7.43 11.34
C LEU A 344 8.15 -6.93 9.90
N GLY A 345 7.56 -5.76 9.65
CA GLY A 345 7.50 -5.15 8.33
C GLY A 345 8.84 -4.57 7.87
N GLY A 346 9.04 -4.54 6.56
CA GLY A 346 10.11 -3.78 5.92
C GLY A 346 9.78 -2.29 5.85
N ALA A 347 9.52 -1.73 4.66
CA ALA A 347 8.85 -0.46 4.54
C ALA A 347 7.46 -0.54 5.17
N VAL A 348 6.96 0.57 5.68
CA VAL A 348 5.68 0.64 6.41
C VAL A 348 4.80 1.72 5.81
N SER A 349 3.50 1.45 5.66
CA SER A 349 2.50 2.45 5.29
C SER A 349 1.53 2.69 6.45
N ILE A 350 1.28 3.96 6.74
CA ILE A 350 0.26 4.44 7.66
C ILE A 350 -0.83 5.09 6.83
N TYR A 351 -2.05 4.60 6.92
CA TYR A 351 -3.18 5.22 6.23
C TYR A 351 -3.64 6.47 6.97
N TYR A 352 -3.90 7.56 6.25
CA TYR A 352 -4.26 8.85 6.84
C TYR A 352 -5.35 8.72 7.90
N GLY A 353 -5.13 9.34 9.06
CA GLY A 353 -6.07 9.36 10.16
C GLY A 353 -6.05 8.12 11.07
N ASP A 354 -5.32 7.07 10.72
CA ASP A 354 -5.17 5.91 11.63
C ASP A 354 -4.43 6.32 12.90
N GLU A 355 -3.48 7.24 12.78
CA GLU A 355 -2.76 7.83 13.93
C GLU A 355 -3.63 8.72 14.82
N LEU A 356 -4.78 9.17 14.31
CA LEU A 356 -5.79 9.87 15.09
C LEU A 356 -6.86 8.94 15.66
N GLY A 357 -6.78 7.63 15.37
CA GLY A 357 -7.76 6.66 15.80
C GLY A 357 -9.08 6.74 15.01
N MET A 358 -9.05 7.21 13.78
CA MET A 358 -10.25 7.20 12.94
C MET A 358 -10.80 5.79 12.77
N SER A 359 -12.11 5.66 12.81
CA SER A 359 -12.85 4.44 12.55
C SER A 359 -13.46 4.43 11.17
N GLY A 360 -13.80 3.25 10.65
CA GLY A 360 -14.48 3.06 9.37
C GLY A 360 -14.43 1.58 8.97
N GLY A 361 -15.57 1.04 8.57
CA GLY A 361 -15.70 -0.33 8.08
C GLY A 361 -15.24 -0.48 6.63
N GLU A 362 -15.95 -1.32 5.86
CA GLU A 362 -15.71 -1.51 4.42
C GLU A 362 -15.93 -0.20 3.63
N ASP A 363 -15.38 -0.15 2.39
CA ASP A 363 -15.62 0.95 1.45
C ASP A 363 -17.15 1.24 1.30
N PRO A 364 -17.57 2.48 1.47
CA PRO A 364 -16.82 3.75 1.55
C PRO A 364 -16.51 4.24 2.99
N ALA A 365 -16.91 3.53 4.03
CA ALA A 365 -16.80 4.00 5.41
C ALA A 365 -15.34 4.19 5.90
N ASN A 366 -14.41 3.38 5.38
CA ASN A 366 -12.96 3.52 5.65
C ASN A 366 -12.34 4.79 5.02
N ARG A 367 -13.04 5.44 4.07
CA ARG A 367 -12.61 6.63 3.33
C ARG A 367 -13.27 7.90 3.87
N GLY A 368 -13.41 8.01 5.20
CA GLY A 368 -13.88 9.23 5.88
C GLY A 368 -12.95 10.42 5.65
N ALA A 369 -13.48 11.65 5.79
CA ALA A 369 -12.65 12.85 5.77
C ALA A 369 -11.69 12.85 6.98
N MET A 370 -10.47 13.39 6.78
CA MET A 370 -9.47 13.48 7.84
C MET A 370 -10.02 14.29 9.03
N ALA A 371 -9.93 13.74 10.21
CA ALA A 371 -10.45 14.33 11.45
C ALA A 371 -9.49 15.39 12.03
N TRP A 372 -9.28 16.48 11.30
CA TRP A 372 -8.42 17.57 11.73
C TRP A 372 -8.96 18.22 13.03
N GLY A 373 -8.08 18.40 14.01
CA GLY A 373 -8.43 19.03 15.28
C GLY A 373 -8.96 18.09 16.37
N GLU A 374 -9.26 16.85 16.04
CA GLU A 374 -9.58 15.85 17.06
C GLU A 374 -8.31 15.38 17.78
N GLN A 375 -8.41 15.31 19.10
CA GLN A 375 -7.32 14.74 19.91
C GLN A 375 -7.57 13.26 20.14
N SER A 376 -6.70 12.43 19.58
CA SER A 376 -6.70 11.00 19.90
C SER A 376 -5.77 10.77 21.11
N ASP A 377 -6.34 10.79 22.30
CA ASP A 377 -5.56 10.61 23.52
C ASP A 377 -4.82 9.25 23.50
N GLY A 378 -3.50 9.30 23.37
CA GLY A 378 -2.61 8.15 23.46
C GLY A 378 -2.26 7.44 22.14
N ILE A 379 -3.05 7.52 21.07
CA ILE A 379 -2.78 6.79 19.81
C ILE A 379 -1.67 7.49 19.01
N LYS A 380 -1.79 8.79 18.75
CA LYS A 380 -0.80 9.55 17.98
C LYS A 380 0.60 9.51 18.59
N PRO A 381 0.81 9.69 19.91
CA PRO A 381 2.11 9.53 20.55
C PRO A 381 2.71 8.14 20.36
N LEU A 382 1.88 7.08 20.35
CA LEU A 382 2.32 5.72 20.08
C LEU A 382 2.88 5.60 18.65
N TYR A 383 2.14 6.09 17.63
CA TYR A 383 2.62 6.09 16.25
C TYR A 383 3.96 6.84 16.13
N ILE A 384 4.08 8.04 16.68
CA ILE A 384 5.31 8.83 16.65
C ILE A 384 6.49 8.07 17.29
N SER A 385 6.27 7.42 18.44
CA SER A 385 7.34 6.67 19.12
C SER A 385 7.81 5.46 18.33
N MET A 386 6.86 4.74 17.69
CA MET A 386 7.15 3.58 16.85
C MET A 386 7.83 3.97 15.53
N ILE A 387 7.39 5.07 14.90
CA ILE A 387 8.02 5.61 13.69
C ILE A 387 9.47 5.99 13.98
N ARG A 388 9.72 6.72 15.07
CA ARG A 388 11.06 7.12 15.50
C ARG A 388 11.95 5.89 15.76
N PHE A 389 11.42 4.90 16.47
CA PHE A 389 12.14 3.65 16.70
C PHE A 389 12.52 2.96 15.38
N LYS A 390 11.58 2.88 14.43
CA LYS A 390 11.83 2.30 13.10
C LYS A 390 12.90 3.06 12.32
N GLU A 391 12.91 4.37 12.43
CA GLU A 391 13.90 5.23 11.78
C GLU A 391 15.30 5.07 12.37
N GLU A 392 15.40 5.03 13.69
CA GLU A 392 16.67 4.86 14.43
C GLU A 392 17.35 3.51 14.09
N HIS A 393 16.55 2.49 13.72
CA HIS A 393 17.02 1.11 13.52
C HIS A 393 16.89 0.62 12.07
N ARG A 394 16.98 1.52 11.10
CA ARG A 394 16.95 1.17 9.69
C ARG A 394 18.08 0.22 9.30
N GLY A 395 17.76 -1.06 9.11
CA GLY A 395 18.69 -2.08 8.60
C GLY A 395 19.28 -3.00 9.64
N GLU A 396 19.06 -2.78 10.94
CA GLU A 396 19.65 -3.58 12.02
C GLU A 396 18.72 -4.69 12.53
N MET A 397 17.41 -4.54 12.35
CA MET A 397 16.42 -5.45 12.91
C MET A 397 15.97 -6.54 11.93
N ASN A 398 16.86 -7.50 11.67
CA ASN A 398 16.48 -8.71 10.97
C ASN A 398 16.25 -9.84 11.99
N VAL A 399 15.07 -10.49 11.92
CA VAL A 399 14.77 -11.66 12.76
C VAL A 399 15.69 -12.80 12.38
N THR A 400 16.46 -13.30 13.34
CA THR A 400 17.40 -14.41 13.17
C THR A 400 16.92 -15.71 13.81
N GLU A 401 16.07 -15.62 14.84
CA GLU A 401 15.47 -16.77 15.49
C GLU A 401 14.01 -16.48 15.87
N MET A 402 13.15 -17.46 15.67
CA MET A 402 11.76 -17.48 16.15
C MET A 402 11.51 -18.76 16.93
N ARG A 403 11.08 -18.62 18.19
CA ARG A 403 10.78 -19.77 19.05
C ARG A 403 9.48 -19.54 19.81
N VAL A 404 8.56 -20.48 19.74
CA VAL A 404 7.36 -20.50 20.58
C VAL A 404 7.60 -21.40 21.77
N GLN A 405 7.35 -20.90 22.98
CA GLN A 405 7.40 -21.66 24.22
C GLN A 405 6.37 -21.11 25.21
N ASP A 406 5.59 -21.99 25.82
CA ASP A 406 4.58 -21.66 26.83
C ASP A 406 3.58 -20.57 26.43
N GLY A 407 3.19 -20.56 25.11
CA GLY A 407 2.27 -19.58 24.53
C GLY A 407 2.90 -18.20 24.37
N VAL A 408 4.24 -18.11 24.28
CA VAL A 408 4.99 -16.89 23.98
C VAL A 408 5.88 -17.12 22.78
N LEU A 409 5.77 -16.26 21.77
CA LEU A 409 6.69 -16.20 20.64
C LEU A 409 7.85 -15.27 21.02
N ARG A 410 9.05 -15.81 21.05
CA ARG A 410 10.29 -15.06 21.17
C ARG A 410 10.89 -14.83 19.80
N LEU A 411 11.24 -13.58 19.51
CA LEU A 411 12.02 -13.18 18.34
C LEU A 411 13.38 -12.65 18.80
N THR A 412 14.44 -13.15 18.18
CA THR A 412 15.80 -12.63 18.34
C THR A 412 16.21 -11.94 17.05
N PHE A 413 16.85 -10.79 17.17
CA PHE A 413 17.27 -9.98 16.02
C PHE A 413 18.79 -10.06 15.80
N SER A 414 19.22 -9.67 14.60
CA SER A 414 20.64 -9.59 14.24
C SER A 414 21.41 -8.74 15.25
N GLY A 415 22.65 -9.15 15.57
CA GLY A 415 23.48 -8.49 16.60
C GLY A 415 23.15 -8.91 18.05
N GLY A 416 21.95 -9.44 18.31
CA GLY A 416 21.53 -9.84 19.66
C GLY A 416 21.21 -8.69 20.61
N ASP A 417 21.14 -7.46 20.09
CA ASP A 417 20.87 -6.25 20.87
C ASP A 417 19.38 -6.06 21.17
N TYR A 418 18.51 -6.74 20.40
CA TYR A 418 17.06 -6.71 20.59
C TYR A 418 16.46 -8.09 20.72
N MET A 419 15.44 -8.19 21.59
CA MET A 419 14.63 -9.38 21.77
C MET A 419 13.16 -8.99 21.97
N ALA A 420 12.25 -9.54 21.15
CA ALA A 420 10.82 -9.31 21.31
C ALA A 420 10.14 -10.57 21.86
N PHE A 421 9.12 -10.33 22.70
CA PHE A 421 8.23 -11.33 23.22
C PHE A 421 6.81 -10.97 22.84
N ILE A 422 6.07 -11.92 22.29
CA ILE A 422 4.73 -11.75 21.74
C ILE A 422 3.87 -12.85 22.30
N ALA A 423 2.71 -12.48 22.84
CA ALA A 423 1.71 -13.40 23.35
C ALA A 423 0.30 -12.90 22.98
N GLU A 424 -0.72 -13.69 23.26
CA GLU A 424 -2.09 -13.24 23.07
C GLU A 424 -2.38 -12.04 24.00
N PRO A 425 -2.86 -10.89 23.46
CA PRO A 425 -3.20 -9.74 24.29
C PRO A 425 -4.29 -10.05 25.31
N GLY A 426 -4.19 -9.45 26.51
CA GLY A 426 -5.18 -9.60 27.59
C GLY A 426 -4.94 -10.77 28.55
N GLY A 427 -3.88 -11.54 28.35
CA GLY A 427 -3.34 -12.52 29.29
C GLY A 427 -2.09 -12.01 29.98
N GLU A 428 -1.80 -12.49 31.20
CA GLU A 428 -0.48 -12.33 31.81
C GLU A 428 0.35 -13.58 31.51
N LYS A 429 1.52 -13.41 30.92
CA LYS A 429 2.46 -14.50 30.63
C LYS A 429 3.75 -14.27 31.37
N CYS A 430 4.25 -15.32 32.01
CA CYS A 430 5.55 -15.30 32.65
C CYS A 430 6.62 -15.74 31.65
N PHE A 431 7.70 -14.96 31.55
CA PHE A 431 8.90 -15.31 30.83
C PHE A 431 10.10 -14.74 31.59
N ALA A 432 11.29 -15.33 31.36
CA ALA A 432 12.50 -14.79 31.92
C ALA A 432 12.95 -13.56 31.12
N VAL A 433 13.05 -12.41 31.78
CA VAL A 433 13.65 -11.22 31.20
C VAL A 433 15.13 -11.53 30.90
N PRO A 434 15.61 -11.27 29.67
CA PRO A 434 17.00 -11.59 29.34
C PRO A 434 18.00 -10.77 30.15
N ASP A 435 19.08 -11.41 30.61
CA ASP A 435 20.13 -10.74 31.38
C ASP A 435 20.76 -9.57 30.60
N GLY A 436 20.90 -8.43 31.26
CA GLY A 436 21.52 -7.23 30.69
C GLY A 436 20.62 -6.49 29.70
N MET A 437 19.35 -6.84 29.59
CA MET A 437 18.37 -6.14 28.75
C MET A 437 17.40 -5.28 29.57
N HIS A 438 16.91 -4.21 28.98
CA HIS A 438 15.89 -3.34 29.55
C HIS A 438 14.68 -3.19 28.62
N LEU A 439 13.51 -2.96 29.20
CA LEU A 439 12.25 -2.82 28.45
C LEU A 439 12.25 -1.52 27.63
N ARG A 440 12.03 -1.64 26.32
CA ARG A 440 11.90 -0.50 25.39
C ARG A 440 10.42 -0.19 25.08
N PHE A 441 9.63 -1.23 24.77
CA PHE A 441 8.21 -1.11 24.45
C PHE A 441 7.38 -2.22 25.10
N GLY A 442 6.09 -1.95 25.32
CA GLY A 442 5.17 -2.90 25.92
C GLY A 442 5.31 -2.98 27.44
N ASN A 443 5.05 -4.17 28.00
CA ASN A 443 5.28 -4.47 29.40
C ASN A 443 5.79 -5.89 29.60
N ALA A 444 6.50 -6.10 30.71
CA ALA A 444 7.13 -7.38 31.02
C ALA A 444 6.15 -8.51 31.35
N GLN A 445 4.90 -8.19 31.69
CA GLN A 445 3.84 -9.17 31.94
C GLN A 445 3.07 -9.56 30.67
N LEU A 446 3.40 -8.94 29.52
CA LEU A 446 2.71 -9.15 28.24
C LEU A 446 1.20 -8.95 28.27
N SER A 447 0.65 -8.16 29.19
CA SER A 447 -0.79 -7.90 29.26
C SER A 447 -1.33 -7.22 27.99
N ARG A 448 -0.47 -6.45 27.29
CA ARG A 448 -0.75 -5.87 25.96
C ARG A 448 -0.37 -6.79 24.79
N GLY A 449 0.11 -8.01 25.08
CA GLY A 449 0.51 -8.98 24.07
C GLY A 449 1.90 -8.79 23.50
N TYR A 450 2.68 -7.81 23.94
CA TYR A 450 4.04 -7.59 23.42
C TYR A 450 4.99 -6.92 24.42
N ALA A 451 6.27 -7.23 24.27
CA ALA A 451 7.38 -6.52 24.89
C ALA A 451 8.61 -6.54 23.97
N LEU A 452 9.34 -5.45 23.89
CA LEU A 452 10.65 -5.36 23.26
C LEU A 452 11.68 -4.98 24.29
N PHE A 453 12.74 -5.75 24.34
CA PHE A 453 13.89 -5.51 25.19
C PHE A 453 15.10 -5.15 24.33
N GLU A 454 15.89 -4.22 24.84
CA GLU A 454 17.12 -3.72 24.24
C GLU A 454 18.29 -3.97 25.22
N ARG A 455 19.44 -4.37 24.69
CA ARG A 455 20.69 -4.54 25.48
C ARG A 455 21.24 -3.17 25.81
N LYS A 456 21.75 -3.03 27.06
CA LYS A 456 22.46 -1.81 27.52
C LYS A 456 23.82 -1.69 26.88
#